data_4c19ee3608fd3e48a4eea6c467c6f484
#
_entry.id   4c19ee3608fd3e48a4eea6c467c6f484
#
_cell.length_a   1.000
_cell.length_b   1.000
_cell.length_c   1.000
_cell.angle_alpha   90.00
_cell.angle_beta   90.00
_cell.angle_gamma   90.00
#
_symmetry.space_group_name_H-M   'P 1'
#
loop_
_entity.id
_entity.type
_entity.pdbx_description
1 polymer ?
#
loop_
_entity_poly.entity_id
_entity_poly.type
_entity_poly.pdbx_seq_one_letter_code
_entity_poly.pdbx_strand_id
1 'polypeptide(L)'
;MTPRVVRLAAFGAIVACVGPAGVLSGQDDSTRYANTPPKLAPFREYQTPYLFFFDDRLEHLGPGRDKAPPSGLTEVRLGFVGPIEGSRDARLGTRMLQGATLALEEANAEGGLDGLPFTLIVRNDLGLWGASSNVLVELHDAGVWATMGSIDGANTHIMLRVALKLDMPLVVTADTDPTFTETRIPWTIRVIGDDRQSGYALALQIHDVMGHSRVAVLRENNRYGRVGTAEFKDAMKRLGAPIVLEMRYERGDTTFTAQLERIRRADPEAVLVWGDAEELGIAVRQMREMGMQQPVFGSDRLVSDEFLKIAGDAAEGVVATYPYNPTCADPILVDFNRRYRERFDEEAESFAAHAYDGMKIMIEAVRRAGMNRVRIRDELTGLRSYRGVTGEIILDERWDDVGPIWMAEVRDGRFHFFPSPLE
;
A
#
# COMPACT_ATOMS: atom_id res chain seq x y z
N MET A 1 44.06 -2.23 47.35
CA MET A 1 42.68 -1.84 47.06
C MET A 1 42.62 -1.34 45.64
N THR A 2 42.30 -2.20 44.70
CA THR A 2 42.21 -1.91 43.25
C THR A 2 40.74 -1.82 42.87
N PRO A 3 40.29 -0.80 42.12
CA PRO A 3 38.90 -0.72 41.67
C PRO A 3 38.65 -1.63 40.48
N ARG A 4 37.60 -2.44 40.58
CA ARG A 4 37.07 -3.26 39.49
C ARG A 4 36.36 -2.37 38.48
N VAL A 5 36.85 -2.40 37.25
CA VAL A 5 36.16 -1.85 36.09
C VAL A 5 35.06 -2.83 35.68
N VAL A 6 33.81 -2.39 35.77
CA VAL A 6 32.64 -3.10 35.21
C VAL A 6 32.53 -2.71 33.77
N ARG A 7 32.81 -3.63 32.86
CA ARG A 7 32.48 -3.52 31.45
C ARG A 7 30.97 -3.80 31.27
N LEU A 8 30.19 -2.79 30.94
CA LEU A 8 28.86 -2.99 30.36
C LEU A 8 29.03 -3.55 28.94
N ALA A 9 28.58 -4.76 28.75
CA ALA A 9 28.38 -5.31 27.41
C ALA A 9 27.05 -4.76 26.89
N ALA A 10 27.11 -3.94 25.85
CA ALA A 10 25.93 -3.55 25.08
C ALA A 10 25.47 -4.78 24.28
N PHE A 11 24.40 -5.42 24.72
CA PHE A 11 23.65 -6.38 23.90
C PHE A 11 22.84 -5.58 22.89
N GLY A 12 23.32 -5.47 21.66
CA GLY A 12 22.51 -5.07 20.52
C GLY A 12 21.49 -6.18 20.28
N ALA A 13 20.24 -5.94 20.57
CA ALA A 13 19.17 -6.81 20.15
C ALA A 13 19.05 -6.71 18.62
N ILE A 14 19.54 -7.72 17.92
CA ILE A 14 19.19 -7.95 16.51
C ILE A 14 17.73 -8.40 16.53
N VAL A 15 16.81 -7.47 16.27
CA VAL A 15 15.41 -7.82 15.99
C VAL A 15 15.40 -8.49 14.63
N ALA A 16 15.42 -9.81 14.63
CA ALA A 16 15.18 -10.58 13.42
C ALA A 16 13.73 -10.30 13.00
N CYS A 17 13.52 -9.82 11.76
CA CYS A 17 12.22 -9.75 11.13
C CYS A 17 11.68 -11.14 10.73
N VAL A 18 12.02 -12.15 11.50
CA VAL A 18 11.44 -13.48 11.43
C VAL A 18 10.31 -13.45 12.45
N GLY A 19 9.11 -13.11 11.98
CA GLY A 19 7.91 -13.49 12.71
C GLY A 19 8.00 -15.00 12.99
N PRO A 20 7.46 -15.50 14.10
CA PRO A 20 7.49 -16.92 14.37
C PRO A 20 6.92 -17.61 13.14
N ALA A 21 7.64 -18.61 12.61
CA ALA A 21 7.07 -19.57 11.69
C ALA A 21 5.95 -20.28 12.48
N GLY A 22 4.82 -19.60 12.58
CA GLY A 22 3.60 -20.15 13.12
C GLY A 22 3.28 -21.31 12.22
N VAL A 23 3.34 -22.50 12.80
CA VAL A 23 2.66 -23.66 12.26
C VAL A 23 1.32 -23.13 11.79
N LEU A 24 1.02 -23.23 10.49
CA LEU A 24 -0.31 -23.07 9.92
C LEU A 24 -1.20 -24.15 10.58
N SER A 25 -1.54 -23.93 11.85
CA SER A 25 -2.68 -24.58 12.47
C SER A 25 -3.85 -24.06 11.67
N GLY A 26 -4.61 -24.94 11.04
CA GLY A 26 -5.74 -24.63 10.20
C GLY A 26 -6.47 -23.41 10.74
N GLN A 27 -6.22 -22.24 10.10
CA GLN A 27 -6.95 -21.03 10.41
C GLN A 27 -8.40 -21.40 10.14
N ASP A 28 -9.21 -21.21 11.16
CA ASP A 28 -10.65 -21.25 11.02
C ASP A 28 -11.01 -20.32 9.86
N ASP A 29 -11.38 -20.88 8.70
CA ASP A 29 -11.70 -20.18 7.45
C ASP A 29 -12.81 -19.12 7.61
N SER A 30 -13.30 -18.94 8.83
CA SER A 30 -14.32 -17.99 9.22
C SER A 30 -13.87 -16.54 9.35
N THR A 31 -12.55 -16.22 9.30
CA THR A 31 -12.06 -14.85 9.46
C THR A 31 -11.66 -14.24 8.11
N ARG A 32 -12.52 -13.43 7.53
CA ARG A 32 -12.33 -12.73 6.26
C ARG A 32 -11.19 -11.74 6.22
N TYR A 33 -10.80 -11.26 7.37
CA TYR A 33 -9.68 -10.38 7.60
C TYR A 33 -8.78 -11.10 8.58
N ALA A 34 -7.87 -11.94 8.08
CA ALA A 34 -7.02 -12.79 8.90
C ALA A 34 -6.21 -12.01 9.94
N ASN A 35 -5.90 -10.75 9.65
CA ASN A 35 -5.17 -9.83 10.52
C ASN A 35 -6.06 -8.82 11.27
N THR A 36 -7.40 -8.89 11.14
CA THR A 36 -8.29 -7.95 11.84
C THR A 36 -8.72 -8.52 13.19
N PRO A 37 -8.41 -7.84 14.31
CA PRO A 37 -8.88 -8.28 15.62
C PRO A 37 -10.40 -8.46 15.65
N PRO A 38 -10.95 -9.48 16.34
CA PRO A 38 -12.39 -9.76 16.36
C PRO A 38 -13.25 -8.55 16.76
N LYS A 39 -12.74 -7.71 17.68
CA LYS A 39 -13.42 -6.48 18.12
C LYS A 39 -13.51 -5.40 17.04
N LEU A 40 -12.66 -5.47 16.01
CA LEU A 40 -12.66 -4.56 14.87
C LEU A 40 -13.22 -5.19 13.59
N ALA A 41 -13.60 -6.46 13.61
CA ALA A 41 -14.17 -7.17 12.47
C ALA A 41 -15.58 -6.64 12.15
N PRO A 42 -15.72 -5.62 11.27
CA PRO A 42 -16.97 -4.88 11.13
C PRO A 42 -18.05 -5.67 10.43
N PHE A 43 -17.66 -6.48 9.47
CA PHE A 43 -18.58 -7.05 8.51
C PHE A 43 -19.32 -8.29 9.01
N ARG A 44 -18.90 -8.90 10.10
CA ARG A 44 -19.61 -10.04 10.68
C ARG A 44 -20.99 -9.67 11.22
N GLU A 45 -21.14 -8.47 11.79
CA GLU A 45 -22.36 -8.05 12.44
C GLU A 45 -23.31 -7.27 11.54
N TYR A 46 -22.78 -6.48 10.62
CA TYR A 46 -23.58 -5.50 9.86
C TYR A 46 -23.98 -5.90 8.46
N GLN A 47 -23.31 -6.91 7.89
CA GLN A 47 -23.48 -7.21 6.48
C GLN A 47 -23.67 -8.71 6.21
N THR A 48 -24.44 -9.39 7.06
CA THR A 48 -24.72 -10.81 6.87
C THR A 48 -25.10 -11.19 5.43
N PRO A 49 -25.95 -10.43 4.70
CA PRO A 49 -26.23 -10.70 3.30
C PRO A 49 -25.01 -10.57 2.38
N TYR A 50 -24.12 -9.62 2.68
CA TYR A 50 -22.90 -9.41 1.88
C TYR A 50 -21.79 -10.38 2.26
N LEU A 51 -21.79 -10.91 3.47
CA LEU A 51 -20.86 -11.94 3.90
C LEU A 51 -20.94 -13.17 3.00
N PHE A 52 -22.13 -13.55 2.62
CA PHE A 52 -22.37 -14.68 1.75
C PHE A 52 -21.66 -14.55 0.38
N PHE A 53 -21.57 -13.34 -0.16
CA PHE A 53 -20.90 -13.08 -1.42
C PHE A 53 -19.35 -13.09 -1.30
N PHE A 54 -18.82 -13.11 -0.09
CA PHE A 54 -17.38 -12.99 0.14
C PHE A 54 -16.73 -14.27 0.70
N ASP A 55 -17.49 -15.34 0.89
CA ASP A 55 -16.97 -16.55 1.53
C ASP A 55 -16.04 -17.36 0.63
N ASP A 56 -16.24 -17.31 -0.67
CA ASP A 56 -15.41 -18.04 -1.64
C ASP A 56 -14.80 -17.11 -2.69
N ARG A 57 -13.65 -17.47 -3.21
CA ARG A 57 -13.08 -16.81 -4.37
C ARG A 57 -13.97 -17.03 -5.59
N LEU A 58 -14.21 -15.97 -6.35
CA LEU A 58 -14.92 -16.06 -7.61
C LEU A 58 -14.00 -16.56 -8.72
N GLU A 59 -14.34 -17.71 -9.27
CA GLU A 59 -13.65 -18.22 -10.46
C GLU A 59 -14.14 -17.50 -11.72
N HIS A 60 -13.23 -17.29 -12.66
CA HIS A 60 -13.60 -16.88 -14.00
C HIS A 60 -13.98 -18.11 -14.82
N LEU A 61 -15.27 -18.33 -15.03
CA LEU A 61 -15.79 -19.45 -15.82
C LEU A 61 -15.89 -19.14 -17.31
N GLY A 62 -15.46 -17.95 -17.74
CA GLY A 62 -15.50 -17.53 -19.13
C GLY A 62 -14.53 -18.31 -20.03
N PRO A 63 -14.71 -18.24 -21.36
CA PRO A 63 -13.87 -18.90 -22.35
C PRO A 63 -12.47 -18.25 -22.43
N GLY A 64 -11.57 -18.88 -23.16
CA GLY A 64 -10.27 -18.30 -23.52
C GLY A 64 -9.06 -19.07 -23.04
N ARG A 65 -9.21 -19.99 -22.08
CA ARG A 65 -8.07 -20.80 -21.57
C ARG A 65 -7.38 -21.64 -22.63
N ASP A 66 -8.16 -22.13 -23.61
CA ASP A 66 -7.66 -22.99 -24.70
C ASP A 66 -7.16 -22.20 -25.91
N LYS A 67 -7.25 -20.87 -25.86
CA LYS A 67 -6.77 -20.01 -26.93
C LYS A 67 -5.24 -20.09 -27.00
N ALA A 68 -4.74 -20.58 -28.15
CA ALA A 68 -3.31 -20.62 -28.39
C ALA A 68 -2.71 -19.22 -28.44
N PRO A 69 -1.47 -19.03 -27.95
CA PRO A 69 -0.78 -17.76 -28.13
C PRO A 69 -0.58 -17.44 -29.62
N PRO A 70 -0.52 -16.15 -29.99
CA PRO A 70 -0.18 -15.78 -31.35
C PRO A 70 1.17 -16.34 -31.79
N SER A 71 1.30 -16.72 -33.06
CA SER A 71 2.58 -17.13 -33.62
C SER A 71 3.46 -15.93 -33.98
N GLY A 72 4.79 -16.12 -33.95
CA GLY A 72 5.75 -15.12 -34.43
C GLY A 72 5.96 -13.93 -33.49
N LEU A 73 5.63 -14.08 -32.23
CA LEU A 73 5.96 -13.08 -31.21
C LEU A 73 7.48 -12.99 -31.03
N THR A 74 7.99 -11.77 -30.90
CA THR A 74 9.41 -11.46 -30.71
C THR A 74 9.68 -10.90 -29.32
N GLU A 75 8.63 -10.61 -28.55
CA GLU A 75 8.69 -10.03 -27.18
C GLU A 75 7.42 -10.35 -26.40
N VAL A 76 7.50 -10.24 -25.08
CA VAL A 76 6.37 -10.37 -24.16
C VAL A 76 6.04 -8.99 -23.60
N ARG A 77 4.91 -8.39 -24.02
CA ARG A 77 4.53 -7.03 -23.63
C ARG A 77 3.78 -7.04 -22.32
N LEU A 78 4.29 -6.27 -21.33
CA LEU A 78 3.62 -5.97 -20.07
C LEU A 78 3.26 -4.48 -20.04
N GLY A 79 2.19 -4.11 -19.35
CA GLY A 79 1.71 -2.73 -19.26
C GLY A 79 1.99 -2.08 -17.94
N PHE A 80 2.26 -0.80 -17.97
CA PHE A 80 2.33 0.08 -16.82
C PHE A 80 1.43 1.30 -17.03
N VAL A 81 0.62 1.63 -16.01
CA VAL A 81 -0.21 2.85 -15.97
C VAL A 81 0.09 3.58 -14.66
N GLY A 82 0.37 4.88 -14.77
CA GLY A 82 0.57 5.73 -13.59
C GLY A 82 0.88 7.16 -14.00
N PRO A 83 0.74 8.12 -13.07
CA PRO A 83 1.08 9.53 -13.30
C PRO A 83 2.60 9.69 -13.24
N ILE A 84 3.28 9.68 -14.39
CA ILE A 84 4.75 9.79 -14.47
C ILE A 84 5.24 11.19 -14.86
N GLU A 85 4.35 12.02 -15.36
CA GLU A 85 4.63 13.43 -15.69
C GLU A 85 3.33 14.24 -15.74
N GLY A 86 3.42 15.57 -15.64
CA GLY A 86 2.26 16.46 -15.77
C GLY A 86 1.24 16.35 -14.63
N SER A 87 1.55 15.66 -13.56
CA SER A 87 0.73 15.47 -12.36
C SER A 87 1.54 15.80 -11.11
N ARG A 88 0.87 16.23 -10.04
CA ARG A 88 1.52 16.36 -8.71
C ARG A 88 2.00 15.01 -8.15
N ASP A 89 1.37 13.93 -8.57
CA ASP A 89 1.72 12.56 -8.16
C ASP A 89 2.81 11.93 -9.06
N ALA A 90 3.40 12.71 -10.00
CA ALA A 90 4.38 12.21 -10.94
C ALA A 90 5.62 11.59 -10.25
N ARG A 91 6.02 12.10 -9.08
CA ARG A 91 7.08 11.51 -8.28
C ARG A 91 6.74 10.08 -7.86
N LEU A 92 5.54 9.87 -7.35
CA LEU A 92 5.07 8.56 -6.89
C LEU A 92 4.97 7.56 -8.05
N GLY A 93 4.36 7.98 -9.16
CA GLY A 93 4.27 7.17 -10.38
C GLY A 93 5.64 6.83 -10.98
N THR A 94 6.60 7.77 -10.91
CA THR A 94 7.99 7.52 -11.33
C THR A 94 8.66 6.46 -10.45
N ARG A 95 8.45 6.51 -9.12
CA ARG A 95 8.97 5.48 -8.21
C ARG A 95 8.41 4.09 -8.51
N MET A 96 7.09 4.00 -8.78
CA MET A 96 6.49 2.74 -9.23
C MET A 96 7.13 2.24 -10.53
N LEU A 97 7.31 3.12 -11.51
CA LEU A 97 7.91 2.77 -12.80
C LEU A 97 9.36 2.28 -12.64
N GLN A 98 10.13 2.90 -11.74
CA GLN A 98 11.51 2.48 -11.44
C GLN A 98 11.53 1.07 -10.84
N GLY A 99 10.68 0.76 -9.85
CA GLY A 99 10.58 -0.59 -9.26
C GLY A 99 10.18 -1.64 -10.30
N ALA A 100 9.15 -1.36 -11.10
CA ALA A 100 8.71 -2.23 -12.17
C ALA A 100 9.79 -2.47 -13.24
N THR A 101 10.55 -1.41 -13.59
CA THR A 101 11.64 -1.48 -14.57
C THR A 101 12.76 -2.36 -14.06
N LEU A 102 13.17 -2.21 -12.80
CA LEU A 102 14.25 -3.04 -12.21
C LEU A 102 13.88 -4.54 -12.26
N ALA A 103 12.65 -4.88 -11.85
CA ALA A 103 12.18 -6.26 -11.87
C ALA A 103 12.17 -6.85 -13.30
N LEU A 104 11.79 -6.05 -14.29
CA LEU A 104 11.75 -6.46 -15.69
C LEU A 104 13.16 -6.61 -16.28
N GLU A 105 14.08 -5.69 -15.98
CA GLU A 105 15.50 -5.77 -16.40
C GLU A 105 16.13 -7.07 -15.87
N GLU A 106 15.87 -7.45 -14.63
CA GLU A 106 16.35 -8.69 -14.03
C GLU A 106 15.76 -9.93 -14.71
N ALA A 107 14.46 -9.95 -14.97
CA ALA A 107 13.83 -11.06 -15.66
C ALA A 107 14.38 -11.27 -17.08
N ASN A 108 14.76 -10.17 -17.75
CA ASN A 108 15.42 -10.23 -19.05
C ASN A 108 16.86 -10.74 -18.94
N ALA A 109 17.60 -10.35 -17.91
CA ALA A 109 18.93 -10.88 -17.64
C ALA A 109 18.92 -12.40 -17.35
N GLU A 110 17.82 -12.90 -16.80
CA GLU A 110 17.56 -14.34 -16.58
C GLU A 110 17.11 -15.08 -17.86
N GLY A 111 16.96 -14.41 -19.00
CA GLY A 111 16.58 -15.01 -20.28
C GLY A 111 15.13 -14.82 -20.71
N GLY A 112 14.36 -13.98 -20.00
CA GLY A 112 12.99 -13.62 -20.37
C GLY A 112 11.97 -14.75 -20.21
N LEU A 113 11.11 -14.94 -21.22
CA LEU A 113 10.21 -16.08 -21.37
C LEU A 113 10.64 -16.92 -22.57
N ASP A 114 11.25 -18.06 -22.33
CA ASP A 114 11.74 -18.98 -23.39
C ASP A 114 12.63 -18.27 -24.44
N GLY A 115 13.46 -17.30 -23.98
CA GLY A 115 14.33 -16.50 -24.84
C GLY A 115 13.68 -15.25 -25.42
N LEU A 116 12.37 -15.02 -25.20
CA LEU A 116 11.70 -13.77 -25.58
C LEU A 116 11.87 -12.72 -24.47
N PRO A 117 12.33 -11.51 -24.79
CA PRO A 117 12.45 -10.46 -23.78
C PRO A 117 11.07 -9.94 -23.35
N PHE A 118 10.98 -9.57 -22.07
CA PHE A 118 9.86 -8.77 -21.57
C PHE A 118 10.06 -7.30 -21.95
N THR A 119 9.00 -6.67 -22.44
CA THR A 119 8.99 -5.24 -22.81
C THR A 119 7.90 -4.52 -22.01
N LEU A 120 8.23 -3.40 -21.38
CA LEU A 120 7.28 -2.59 -20.63
C LEU A 120 6.69 -1.50 -21.50
N ILE A 121 5.37 -1.56 -21.75
CA ILE A 121 4.62 -0.51 -22.45
C ILE A 121 4.06 0.44 -21.39
N VAL A 122 4.65 1.62 -21.30
CA VAL A 122 4.33 2.63 -20.29
C VAL A 122 3.27 3.60 -20.83
N ARG A 123 2.29 3.92 -19.98
CA ARG A 123 1.27 4.93 -20.25
C ARG A 123 1.11 5.85 -19.06
N ASN A 124 1.09 7.15 -19.34
CA ASN A 124 0.84 8.20 -18.37
C ASN A 124 -0.66 8.48 -18.28
N ASP A 125 -1.26 8.31 -17.12
CA ASP A 125 -2.68 8.61 -16.90
C ASP A 125 -2.89 10.01 -16.28
N LEU A 126 -1.82 10.76 -16.05
CA LEU A 126 -1.83 12.10 -15.44
C LEU A 126 -2.49 12.15 -14.04
N GLY A 127 -2.75 11.01 -13.41
CA GLY A 127 -3.57 10.91 -12.20
C GLY A 127 -5.07 11.18 -12.45
N LEU A 128 -5.54 11.09 -13.70
CA LEU A 128 -6.91 11.38 -14.09
C LEU A 128 -7.67 10.09 -14.42
N TRP A 129 -8.76 9.83 -13.69
CA TRP A 129 -9.55 8.60 -13.86
C TRP A 129 -10.03 8.35 -15.31
N GLY A 130 -10.40 9.40 -16.03
CA GLY A 130 -10.80 9.28 -17.44
C GLY A 130 -9.64 8.88 -18.35
N ALA A 131 -8.43 9.38 -18.09
CA ALA A 131 -7.24 8.99 -18.82
C ALA A 131 -6.88 7.53 -18.53
N SER A 132 -6.96 7.08 -17.25
CA SER A 132 -6.65 5.69 -16.88
C SER A 132 -7.48 4.67 -17.65
N SER A 133 -8.77 4.97 -17.92
CA SER A 133 -9.61 4.09 -18.74
C SER A 133 -9.13 3.99 -20.17
N ASN A 134 -8.78 5.13 -20.79
CA ASN A 134 -8.35 5.19 -22.18
C ASN A 134 -6.99 4.50 -22.38
N VAL A 135 -6.03 4.78 -21.52
CA VAL A 135 -4.69 4.18 -21.61
C VAL A 135 -4.71 2.66 -21.40
N LEU A 136 -5.68 2.13 -20.64
CA LEU A 136 -5.82 0.68 -20.51
C LEU A 136 -6.33 0.04 -21.80
N VAL A 137 -7.21 0.72 -22.55
CA VAL A 137 -7.63 0.30 -23.89
C VAL A 137 -6.43 0.33 -24.85
N GLU A 138 -5.64 1.41 -24.85
CA GLU A 138 -4.43 1.50 -25.67
C GLU A 138 -3.44 0.36 -25.38
N LEU A 139 -3.24 0.00 -24.12
CA LEU A 139 -2.39 -1.13 -23.73
C LEU A 139 -2.95 -2.47 -24.24
N HIS A 140 -4.27 -2.63 -24.18
CA HIS A 140 -4.92 -3.81 -24.75
C HIS A 140 -4.66 -3.91 -26.27
N ASP A 141 -4.85 -2.82 -26.99
CA ASP A 141 -4.66 -2.76 -28.46
C ASP A 141 -3.18 -2.90 -28.84
N ALA A 142 -2.26 -2.49 -27.96
CA ALA A 142 -0.83 -2.73 -28.08
C ALA A 142 -0.43 -4.20 -27.83
N GLY A 143 -1.37 -5.09 -27.52
CA GLY A 143 -1.10 -6.51 -27.30
C GLY A 143 -0.42 -6.83 -25.97
N VAL A 144 -0.64 -6.02 -24.92
CA VAL A 144 -0.15 -6.26 -23.57
C VAL A 144 -0.83 -7.46 -22.95
N TRP A 145 -0.09 -8.30 -22.21
CA TRP A 145 -0.58 -9.54 -21.61
C TRP A 145 -1.14 -9.36 -20.20
N ALA A 146 -0.54 -8.46 -19.42
CA ALA A 146 -0.99 -8.06 -18.10
C ALA A 146 -0.55 -6.63 -17.83
N THR A 147 -1.23 -5.93 -16.93
CA THR A 147 -1.01 -4.50 -16.65
C THR A 147 -0.83 -4.27 -15.15
N MET A 148 0.00 -3.29 -14.79
CA MET A 148 0.19 -2.77 -13.44
C MET A 148 -0.28 -1.31 -13.37
N GLY A 149 -0.81 -0.89 -12.20
CA GLY A 149 -1.17 0.51 -11.90
C GLY A 149 -2.62 0.63 -11.43
N SER A 150 -3.17 1.79 -11.09
CA SER A 150 -2.57 3.10 -10.92
C SER A 150 -2.33 3.40 -9.42
N ILE A 151 -2.23 4.69 -8.99
CA ILE A 151 -1.93 5.02 -7.58
C ILE A 151 -3.13 5.51 -6.76
N ASP A 152 -4.25 5.80 -7.38
CA ASP A 152 -5.43 6.38 -6.72
C ASP A 152 -6.68 5.53 -6.95
N GLY A 153 -7.51 5.37 -5.90
CA GLY A 153 -8.72 4.57 -5.95
C GLY A 153 -9.73 4.96 -7.03
N ALA A 154 -9.81 6.23 -7.42
CA ALA A 154 -10.67 6.65 -8.51
C ALA A 154 -10.20 6.07 -9.85
N ASN A 155 -8.88 6.08 -10.09
CA ASN A 155 -8.24 5.55 -11.28
C ASN A 155 -8.34 4.02 -11.32
N THR A 156 -8.05 3.35 -10.22
CA THR A 156 -8.10 1.88 -10.13
C THR A 156 -9.51 1.35 -10.32
N HIS A 157 -10.53 1.99 -9.77
CA HIS A 157 -11.92 1.58 -9.97
C HIS A 157 -12.39 1.63 -11.42
N ILE A 158 -11.95 2.63 -12.20
CA ILE A 158 -12.29 2.66 -13.63
C ILE A 158 -11.47 1.64 -14.42
N MET A 159 -10.18 1.49 -14.10
CA MET A 159 -9.34 0.47 -14.72
C MET A 159 -9.90 -0.93 -14.50
N LEU A 160 -10.33 -1.27 -13.30
CA LEU A 160 -10.93 -2.55 -12.96
C LEU A 160 -12.14 -2.89 -13.85
N ARG A 161 -13.02 -1.92 -14.14
CA ARG A 161 -14.18 -2.11 -15.00
C ARG A 161 -13.81 -2.31 -16.48
N VAL A 162 -12.75 -1.63 -16.91
CA VAL A 162 -12.21 -1.79 -18.27
C VAL A 162 -11.47 -3.12 -18.37
N ALA A 163 -10.69 -3.49 -17.37
CA ALA A 163 -9.98 -4.76 -17.26
C ALA A 163 -10.93 -5.96 -17.41
N LEU A 164 -12.08 -5.91 -16.72
CA LEU A 164 -13.13 -6.93 -16.85
C LEU A 164 -13.63 -7.09 -18.29
N LYS A 165 -13.81 -5.98 -19.02
CA LYS A 165 -14.31 -6.02 -20.41
C LYS A 165 -13.28 -6.46 -21.44
N LEU A 166 -12.00 -6.24 -21.13
CA LEU A 166 -10.90 -6.51 -22.05
C LEU A 166 -10.20 -7.85 -21.74
N ASP A 167 -10.67 -8.58 -20.72
CA ASP A 167 -9.97 -9.76 -20.19
C ASP A 167 -8.49 -9.43 -19.88
N MET A 168 -8.24 -8.30 -19.24
CA MET A 168 -6.90 -7.79 -18.93
C MET A 168 -6.55 -8.03 -17.46
N PRO A 169 -5.58 -8.90 -17.14
CA PRO A 169 -5.09 -9.04 -15.76
C PRO A 169 -4.49 -7.71 -15.27
N LEU A 170 -4.87 -7.28 -14.06
CA LEU A 170 -4.45 -6.04 -13.45
C LEU A 170 -3.83 -6.32 -12.07
N VAL A 171 -2.59 -5.90 -11.87
CA VAL A 171 -1.89 -5.95 -10.58
C VAL A 171 -1.81 -4.55 -9.99
N VAL A 172 -2.35 -4.35 -8.80
CA VAL A 172 -2.39 -3.07 -8.09
C VAL A 172 -1.35 -3.08 -6.98
N THR A 173 -0.46 -2.08 -6.99
CA THR A 173 0.73 -2.03 -6.13
C THR A 173 0.86 -0.74 -5.32
N ALA A 174 -0.13 0.17 -5.43
CA ALA A 174 -0.04 1.49 -4.81
C ALA A 174 -1.37 2.03 -4.29
N ASP A 175 -2.49 1.59 -4.86
CA ASP A 175 -3.82 2.02 -4.40
C ASP A 175 -4.23 1.22 -3.17
N THR A 176 -4.47 1.93 -2.07
CA THR A 176 -4.84 1.40 -0.76
C THR A 176 -6.35 1.44 -0.46
N ASP A 177 -7.18 1.89 -1.42
CA ASP A 177 -8.65 1.94 -1.26
C ASP A 177 -9.23 0.53 -1.10
N PRO A 178 -9.81 0.16 0.06
CA PRO A 178 -10.33 -1.19 0.29
C PRO A 178 -11.51 -1.54 -0.61
N THR A 179 -12.22 -0.54 -1.14
CA THR A 179 -13.49 -0.76 -1.82
C THR A 179 -13.37 -1.35 -3.22
N PHE A 180 -12.20 -1.28 -3.87
CA PHE A 180 -12.09 -1.85 -5.22
C PHE A 180 -11.98 -3.38 -5.21
N THR A 181 -11.29 -3.99 -4.25
CA THR A 181 -11.22 -5.45 -4.11
C THR A 181 -12.56 -6.03 -3.61
N GLU A 182 -13.36 -5.26 -2.88
CA GLU A 182 -14.71 -5.63 -2.47
C GLU A 182 -15.68 -5.85 -3.64
N THR A 183 -15.37 -5.31 -4.83
CA THR A 183 -16.14 -5.59 -6.05
C THR A 183 -16.03 -7.04 -6.49
N ARG A 184 -15.01 -7.76 -6.06
CA ARG A 184 -14.67 -9.15 -6.40
C ARG A 184 -14.63 -9.42 -7.91
N ILE A 185 -14.20 -8.43 -8.68
CA ILE A 185 -13.97 -8.60 -10.11
C ILE A 185 -12.70 -9.43 -10.29
N PRO A 186 -12.79 -10.66 -10.82
CA PRO A 186 -11.69 -11.63 -10.80
C PRO A 186 -10.63 -11.36 -11.89
N TRP A 187 -10.31 -10.11 -12.13
CA TRP A 187 -9.27 -9.67 -13.06
C TRP A 187 -8.22 -8.81 -12.39
N THR A 188 -8.31 -8.67 -11.07
CA THR A 188 -7.41 -7.79 -10.31
C THR A 188 -6.95 -8.47 -9.04
N ILE A 189 -5.67 -8.29 -8.72
CA ILE A 189 -5.09 -8.57 -7.41
C ILE A 189 -4.45 -7.29 -6.87
N ARG A 190 -4.42 -7.12 -5.54
CA ARG A 190 -3.67 -6.04 -4.87
C ARG A 190 -2.57 -6.64 -4.01
N VAL A 191 -1.38 -6.11 -4.12
CA VAL A 191 -0.16 -6.58 -3.44
C VAL A 191 0.43 -5.51 -2.52
N ILE A 192 -0.44 -4.74 -1.90
CA ILE A 192 -0.14 -3.75 -0.85
C ILE A 192 -1.29 -3.73 0.14
N GLY A 193 -0.99 -3.58 1.42
CA GLY A 193 -2.03 -3.46 2.47
C GLY A 193 -2.96 -2.27 2.24
N ASP A 194 -4.21 -2.39 2.69
CA ASP A 194 -5.25 -1.39 2.44
C ASP A 194 -5.39 -0.36 3.58
N ASP A 195 -6.17 0.69 3.30
CA ASP A 195 -6.48 1.75 4.25
C ASP A 195 -7.30 1.25 5.47
N ARG A 196 -7.97 0.11 5.36
CA ARG A 196 -8.68 -0.52 6.49
C ARG A 196 -7.70 -1.06 7.50
N GLN A 197 -6.69 -1.80 7.03
CA GLN A 197 -5.61 -2.29 7.89
C GLN A 197 -4.87 -1.13 8.55
N SER A 198 -4.52 -0.10 7.76
CA SER A 198 -3.88 1.12 8.24
C SER A 198 -4.75 1.85 9.29
N GLY A 199 -6.04 2.02 9.00
CA GLY A 199 -6.99 2.66 9.90
C GLY A 199 -7.17 1.90 11.22
N TYR A 200 -7.19 0.56 11.16
CA TYR A 200 -7.31 -0.29 12.34
C TYR A 200 -6.02 -0.29 13.18
N ALA A 201 -4.87 -0.36 12.54
CA ALA A 201 -3.58 -0.25 13.24
C ALA A 201 -3.46 1.09 13.98
N LEU A 202 -3.81 2.20 13.33
CA LEU A 202 -3.82 3.53 13.95
C LEU A 202 -4.82 3.62 15.10
N ALA A 203 -6.02 3.09 14.93
CA ALA A 203 -7.04 3.12 15.99
C ALA A 203 -6.58 2.35 17.24
N LEU A 204 -6.00 1.16 17.07
CA LEU A 204 -5.45 0.38 18.17
C LEU A 204 -4.23 1.06 18.81
N GLN A 205 -3.34 1.63 18.00
CA GLN A 205 -2.17 2.36 18.51
C GLN A 205 -2.60 3.56 19.36
N ILE A 206 -3.56 4.34 18.89
CA ILE A 206 -4.05 5.53 19.58
C ILE A 206 -4.85 5.15 20.83
N HIS A 207 -5.80 4.24 20.70
CA HIS A 207 -6.75 3.92 21.79
C HIS A 207 -6.19 2.92 22.79
N ASP A 208 -5.73 1.74 22.33
CA ASP A 208 -5.36 0.64 23.22
C ASP A 208 -3.94 0.78 23.75
N VAL A 209 -2.99 1.24 22.90
CA VAL A 209 -1.57 1.36 23.31
C VAL A 209 -1.32 2.68 24.04
N MET A 210 -1.83 3.80 23.52
CA MET A 210 -1.56 5.12 24.10
C MET A 210 -2.66 5.65 25.03
N GLY A 211 -3.83 5.01 25.06
CA GLY A 211 -4.93 5.35 25.95
C GLY A 211 -5.71 6.61 25.57
N HIS A 212 -5.64 7.06 24.31
CA HIS A 212 -6.35 8.25 23.84
C HIS A 212 -7.71 7.89 23.25
N SER A 213 -8.75 8.58 23.72
CA SER A 213 -10.13 8.35 23.27
C SER A 213 -10.74 9.54 22.53
N ARG A 214 -10.13 10.72 22.62
CA ARG A 214 -10.61 11.97 22.03
C ARG A 214 -9.71 12.36 20.86
N VAL A 215 -10.04 11.88 19.65
CA VAL A 215 -9.23 12.10 18.46
C VAL A 215 -9.92 13.06 17.49
N ALA A 216 -9.19 14.08 17.02
CA ALA A 216 -9.61 14.90 15.89
C ALA A 216 -8.92 14.40 14.61
N VAL A 217 -9.59 14.59 13.48
CA VAL A 217 -9.08 14.20 12.15
C VAL A 217 -8.93 15.43 11.27
N LEU A 218 -7.78 15.57 10.61
CA LEU A 218 -7.53 16.51 9.51
C LEU A 218 -7.20 15.70 8.26
N ARG A 219 -8.03 15.78 7.22
CA ARG A 219 -7.83 14.99 6.00
C ARG A 219 -7.92 15.79 4.71
N GLU A 220 -7.26 15.32 3.70
CA GLU A 220 -7.44 15.82 2.33
C GLU A 220 -8.86 15.58 1.82
N ASN A 221 -9.40 16.53 1.05
CA ASN A 221 -10.75 16.47 0.49
C ASN A 221 -10.76 15.71 -0.86
N ASN A 222 -10.13 14.57 -0.92
CA ASN A 222 -10.13 13.66 -2.07
C ASN A 222 -10.67 12.27 -1.69
N ARG A 223 -10.57 11.30 -2.60
CA ARG A 223 -11.02 9.93 -2.36
C ARG A 223 -10.16 9.24 -1.31
N TYR A 224 -8.83 9.33 -1.41
CA TYR A 224 -7.88 8.76 -0.47
C TYR A 224 -8.16 9.22 0.98
N GLY A 225 -8.25 10.54 1.20
CA GLY A 225 -8.58 11.09 2.52
C GLY A 225 -9.95 10.67 3.05
N ARG A 226 -10.96 10.57 2.18
CA ARG A 226 -12.31 10.16 2.62
C ARG A 226 -12.40 8.69 3.00
N VAL A 227 -11.85 7.81 2.16
CA VAL A 227 -11.99 6.36 2.35
C VAL A 227 -11.14 5.91 3.53
N GLY A 228 -9.85 6.28 3.57
CA GLY A 228 -8.98 5.88 4.68
C GLY A 228 -9.46 6.38 6.03
N THR A 229 -9.88 7.64 6.14
CA THR A 229 -10.42 8.15 7.41
C THR A 229 -11.80 7.56 7.76
N ALA A 230 -12.57 7.05 6.80
CA ALA A 230 -13.82 6.36 7.10
C ALA A 230 -13.56 5.05 7.85
N GLU A 231 -12.57 4.28 7.42
CA GLU A 231 -12.15 3.04 8.09
C GLU A 231 -11.63 3.30 9.51
N PHE A 232 -10.77 4.31 9.67
CA PHE A 232 -10.30 4.74 10.99
C PHE A 232 -11.46 5.15 11.93
N LYS A 233 -12.40 5.94 11.43
CA LYS A 233 -13.57 6.39 12.22
C LYS A 233 -14.46 5.23 12.64
N ASP A 234 -14.65 4.26 11.76
CA ASP A 234 -15.40 3.05 12.09
C ASP A 234 -14.70 2.25 13.19
N ALA A 235 -13.38 2.07 13.08
CA ALA A 235 -12.58 1.40 14.09
C ALA A 235 -12.68 2.10 15.46
N MET A 236 -12.46 3.42 15.51
CA MET A 236 -12.58 4.21 16.76
C MET A 236 -13.98 4.14 17.36
N LYS A 237 -15.02 4.17 16.54
CA LYS A 237 -16.40 4.00 17.00
C LYS A 237 -16.63 2.62 17.65
N ARG A 238 -16.05 1.56 17.08
CA ARG A 238 -16.14 0.19 17.63
C ARG A 238 -15.40 0.04 18.94
N LEU A 239 -14.31 0.79 19.10
CA LEU A 239 -13.57 0.87 20.37
C LEU A 239 -14.31 1.73 21.44
N GLY A 240 -15.47 2.30 21.11
CA GLY A 240 -16.24 3.16 22.03
C GLY A 240 -15.74 4.60 22.10
N ALA A 241 -14.82 5.00 21.25
CA ALA A 241 -14.15 6.30 21.23
C ALA A 241 -14.36 7.02 19.87
N PRO A 242 -15.60 7.37 19.47
CA PRO A 242 -15.83 8.05 18.19
C PRO A 242 -15.06 9.37 18.14
N ILE A 243 -14.54 9.73 16.97
CA ILE A 243 -13.79 10.96 16.79
C ILE A 243 -14.57 12.20 17.23
N VAL A 244 -13.88 13.20 17.77
CA VAL A 244 -14.52 14.42 18.28
C VAL A 244 -14.73 15.49 17.21
N LEU A 245 -13.92 15.48 16.16
CA LEU A 245 -14.00 16.46 15.07
C LEU A 245 -13.33 15.91 13.80
N GLU A 246 -13.92 16.19 12.65
CA GLU A 246 -13.28 15.99 11.33
C GLU A 246 -13.19 17.33 10.60
N MET A 247 -11.98 17.69 10.18
CA MET A 247 -11.69 18.84 9.33
C MET A 247 -11.12 18.40 8.00
N ARG A 248 -11.35 19.20 6.97
CA ARG A 248 -10.89 18.95 5.59
C ARG A 248 -10.02 20.09 5.10
N TYR A 249 -9.11 19.76 4.21
CA TYR A 249 -8.32 20.71 3.44
C TYR A 249 -8.33 20.32 1.96
N GLU A 250 -8.03 21.25 1.09
CA GLU A 250 -7.88 21.00 -0.35
C GLU A 250 -6.40 20.82 -0.68
N ARG A 251 -6.13 19.99 -1.65
CA ARG A 251 -4.78 19.80 -2.17
C ARG A 251 -4.22 21.13 -2.68
N GLY A 252 -3.02 21.49 -2.22
CA GLY A 252 -2.39 22.80 -2.48
C GLY A 252 -2.66 23.86 -1.42
N ASP A 253 -3.40 23.53 -0.36
CA ASP A 253 -3.53 24.43 0.78
C ASP A 253 -2.18 24.63 1.48
N THR A 254 -1.80 25.86 1.72
CA THR A 254 -0.56 26.24 2.40
C THR A 254 -0.80 26.85 3.80
N THR A 255 -2.06 27.00 4.19
CA THR A 255 -2.45 27.51 5.51
C THR A 255 -3.58 26.69 6.11
N PHE A 256 -3.40 26.26 7.34
CA PHE A 256 -4.32 25.39 8.08
C PHE A 256 -4.86 26.06 9.35
N THR A 257 -4.59 27.33 9.55
CA THR A 257 -4.93 28.08 10.78
C THR A 257 -6.40 27.89 11.18
N ALA A 258 -7.33 28.02 10.23
CA ALA A 258 -8.76 27.90 10.52
C ALA A 258 -9.17 26.49 10.96
N GLN A 259 -8.62 25.46 10.32
CA GLN A 259 -8.84 24.05 10.67
C GLN A 259 -8.22 23.74 12.03
N LEU A 260 -6.97 24.16 12.25
CA LEU A 260 -6.22 23.92 13.47
C LEU A 260 -6.83 24.65 14.69
N GLU A 261 -7.35 25.87 14.53
CA GLU A 261 -8.10 26.54 15.59
C GLU A 261 -9.36 25.77 16.01
N ARG A 262 -10.08 25.18 15.07
CA ARG A 262 -11.25 24.35 15.36
C ARG A 262 -10.83 23.06 16.08
N ILE A 263 -9.77 22.42 15.62
CA ILE A 263 -9.19 21.22 16.27
C ILE A 263 -8.79 21.57 17.71
N ARG A 264 -8.06 22.67 17.92
CA ARG A 264 -7.65 23.14 19.27
C ARG A 264 -8.86 23.37 20.18
N ARG A 265 -9.94 23.97 19.69
CA ARG A 265 -11.18 24.21 20.48
C ARG A 265 -11.92 22.92 20.81
N ALA A 266 -11.80 21.87 20.00
CA ALA A 266 -12.37 20.55 20.28
C ALA A 266 -11.60 19.81 21.37
N ASP A 267 -10.42 20.33 21.77
CA ASP A 267 -9.57 19.78 22.81
C ASP A 267 -9.31 18.28 22.69
N PRO A 268 -8.75 17.82 21.53
CA PRO A 268 -8.45 16.42 21.36
C PRO A 268 -7.20 16.00 22.12
N GLU A 269 -7.11 14.72 22.49
CA GLU A 269 -5.92 14.09 23.07
C GLU A 269 -4.90 13.72 21.99
N ALA A 270 -5.35 13.47 20.76
CA ALA A 270 -4.51 13.15 19.61
C ALA A 270 -5.12 13.70 18.32
N VAL A 271 -4.28 13.91 17.30
CA VAL A 271 -4.72 14.34 15.96
C VAL A 271 -4.26 13.32 14.92
N LEU A 272 -5.22 12.78 14.16
CA LEU A 272 -4.94 12.01 12.95
C LEU A 272 -4.89 12.94 11.74
N VAL A 273 -3.84 12.82 10.92
CA VAL A 273 -3.72 13.52 9.63
C VAL A 273 -3.71 12.49 8.49
N TRP A 274 -4.44 12.75 7.40
CA TRP A 274 -4.54 11.83 6.28
C TRP A 274 -4.51 12.56 4.94
N GLY A 275 -3.48 12.33 4.14
CA GLY A 275 -3.27 12.99 2.87
C GLY A 275 -1.82 12.88 2.41
N ASP A 276 -1.40 13.77 1.52
CA ASP A 276 -0.06 13.76 0.96
C ASP A 276 0.95 14.52 1.84
N ALA A 277 2.21 14.13 1.71
CA ALA A 277 3.32 14.57 2.56
C ALA A 277 3.52 16.10 2.62
N GLU A 278 3.32 16.80 1.48
CA GLU A 278 3.55 18.24 1.38
C GLU A 278 2.61 19.00 2.32
N GLU A 279 1.31 18.85 2.14
CA GLU A 279 0.29 19.53 2.93
C GLU A 279 0.33 19.11 4.40
N LEU A 280 0.55 17.79 4.65
CA LEU A 280 0.64 17.29 6.03
C LEU A 280 1.86 17.84 6.76
N GLY A 281 3.00 17.98 6.09
CA GLY A 281 4.20 18.58 6.67
C GLY A 281 3.97 20.04 7.07
N ILE A 282 3.29 20.83 6.22
CA ILE A 282 2.90 22.20 6.51
C ILE A 282 1.92 22.26 7.69
N ALA A 283 0.90 21.40 7.70
CA ALA A 283 -0.11 21.36 8.75
C ALA A 283 0.51 21.03 10.13
N VAL A 284 1.39 20.02 10.20
CA VAL A 284 2.06 19.61 11.44
C VAL A 284 2.98 20.73 11.96
N ARG A 285 3.73 21.38 11.07
CA ARG A 285 4.54 22.54 11.45
C ARG A 285 3.68 23.67 12.04
N GLN A 286 2.59 24.04 11.36
CA GLN A 286 1.68 25.08 11.85
C GLN A 286 1.01 24.68 13.18
N MET A 287 0.71 23.39 13.41
CA MET A 287 0.23 22.92 14.73
C MET A 287 1.23 23.28 15.83
N ARG A 288 2.51 22.98 15.67
CA ARG A 288 3.55 23.25 16.66
C ARG A 288 3.78 24.77 16.83
N GLU A 289 3.77 25.54 15.75
CA GLU A 289 3.84 27.00 15.79
C GLU A 289 2.67 27.64 16.57
N MET A 290 1.47 27.04 16.50
CA MET A 290 0.30 27.45 17.30
C MET A 290 0.32 26.94 18.74
N GLY A 291 1.40 26.27 19.18
CA GLY A 291 1.55 25.72 20.52
C GLY A 291 0.76 24.44 20.79
N MET A 292 0.23 23.80 19.77
CA MET A 292 -0.48 22.52 19.91
C MET A 292 0.53 21.38 20.03
N GLN A 293 0.49 20.67 21.18
CA GLN A 293 1.45 19.61 21.53
C GLN A 293 0.86 18.19 21.44
N GLN A 294 -0.37 18.05 20.99
CA GLN A 294 -1.01 16.75 20.85
C GLN A 294 -0.16 15.83 19.98
N PRO A 295 -0.06 14.53 20.31
CA PRO A 295 0.55 13.53 19.44
C PRO A 295 -0.18 13.50 18.10
N VAL A 296 0.62 13.37 17.03
CA VAL A 296 0.12 13.35 15.65
C VAL A 296 0.34 11.96 15.08
N PHE A 297 -0.72 11.44 14.46
CA PHE A 297 -0.73 10.17 13.74
C PHE A 297 -1.05 10.41 12.27
N GLY A 298 -0.56 9.56 11.36
CA GLY A 298 -0.76 9.76 9.94
C GLY A 298 -0.85 8.47 9.13
N SER A 299 -1.25 8.64 7.87
CA SER A 299 -1.28 7.58 6.88
C SER A 299 0.10 7.31 6.29
N ASP A 300 0.21 6.26 5.49
CA ASP A 300 1.44 5.76 4.86
C ASP A 300 2.17 6.81 3.99
N ARG A 301 1.43 7.67 3.26
CA ARG A 301 2.02 8.71 2.41
C ARG A 301 2.76 9.80 3.17
N LEU A 302 2.54 9.90 4.49
CA LEU A 302 3.32 10.77 5.36
C LEU A 302 4.77 10.27 5.50
N VAL A 303 5.02 8.97 5.41
CA VAL A 303 6.35 8.38 5.60
C VAL A 303 7.22 8.64 4.38
N SER A 304 7.82 9.82 4.34
CA SER A 304 8.68 10.28 3.23
C SER A 304 9.68 11.33 3.68
N ASP A 305 10.80 11.46 2.96
CA ASP A 305 11.80 12.51 3.19
C ASP A 305 11.19 13.91 2.95
N GLU A 306 10.21 14.01 2.07
CA GLU A 306 9.49 15.26 1.80
C GLU A 306 8.76 15.78 3.02
N PHE A 307 8.04 14.89 3.73
CA PHE A 307 7.38 15.24 5.00
C PHE A 307 8.40 15.71 6.04
N LEU A 308 9.49 14.96 6.25
CA LEU A 308 10.54 15.32 7.20
C LEU A 308 11.15 16.69 6.88
N LYS A 309 11.44 16.93 5.60
CA LYS A 309 12.00 18.22 5.15
C LYS A 309 11.05 19.39 5.38
N ILE A 310 9.76 19.22 5.16
CA ILE A 310 8.75 20.28 5.26
C ILE A 310 8.37 20.55 6.72
N ALA A 311 8.14 19.49 7.49
CA ALA A 311 7.76 19.59 8.89
C ALA A 311 8.94 19.99 9.79
N GLY A 312 10.18 19.61 9.42
CA GLY A 312 11.36 19.87 10.24
C GLY A 312 11.24 19.29 11.64
N ASP A 313 11.66 20.05 12.65
CA ASP A 313 11.59 19.63 14.07
C ASP A 313 10.15 19.36 14.55
N ALA A 314 9.15 19.89 13.86
CA ALA A 314 7.75 19.62 14.17
C ALA A 314 7.31 18.17 13.89
N ALA A 315 8.09 17.44 13.09
CA ALA A 315 7.85 16.02 12.80
C ALA A 315 8.14 15.09 13.98
N GLU A 316 8.94 15.53 14.96
CA GLU A 316 9.38 14.68 16.07
C GLU A 316 8.19 14.09 16.82
N GLY A 317 8.22 12.76 17.05
CA GLY A 317 7.15 12.01 17.68
C GLY A 317 5.90 11.76 16.83
N VAL A 318 5.90 12.14 15.56
CA VAL A 318 4.81 11.79 14.63
C VAL A 318 4.87 10.29 14.34
N VAL A 319 3.72 9.61 14.41
CA VAL A 319 3.59 8.16 14.15
C VAL A 319 2.69 7.95 12.95
N ALA A 320 3.10 7.09 12.02
CA ALA A 320 2.29 6.74 10.85
C ALA A 320 2.27 5.23 10.62
N THR A 321 1.31 4.73 9.86
CA THR A 321 1.37 3.38 9.31
C THR A 321 2.30 3.34 8.11
N TYR A 322 2.86 2.16 7.82
CA TYR A 322 3.62 1.93 6.60
C TYR A 322 3.47 0.48 6.15
N PRO A 323 3.34 0.19 4.86
CA PRO A 323 2.97 -1.15 4.40
C PRO A 323 4.10 -2.17 4.51
N TYR A 324 5.34 -1.78 4.81
CA TYR A 324 6.46 -2.70 5.04
C TYR A 324 7.54 -2.04 5.90
N ASN A 325 8.55 -2.81 6.33
CA ASN A 325 9.70 -2.26 7.05
C ASN A 325 10.92 -2.12 6.10
N PRO A 326 11.23 -0.92 5.59
CA PRO A 326 12.36 -0.70 4.67
C PRO A 326 13.74 -0.87 5.33
N THR A 327 13.78 -0.96 6.66
CA THR A 327 15.03 -1.14 7.45
C THR A 327 15.25 -2.59 7.90
N CYS A 328 14.38 -3.51 7.48
CA CYS A 328 14.52 -4.93 7.79
C CYS A 328 15.84 -5.48 7.24
N ALA A 329 16.52 -6.31 8.02
CA ALA A 329 17.77 -6.96 7.62
C ALA A 329 17.56 -8.20 6.75
N ASP A 330 16.38 -8.35 6.11
CA ASP A 330 16.13 -9.45 5.17
C ASP A 330 17.07 -9.33 3.97
N PRO A 331 17.84 -10.37 3.63
CA PRO A 331 18.77 -10.33 2.51
C PRO A 331 18.13 -9.95 1.17
N ILE A 332 16.85 -10.32 0.95
CA ILE A 332 16.11 -10.00 -0.28
C ILE A 332 15.91 -8.49 -0.38
N LEU A 333 15.48 -7.85 0.71
CA LEU A 333 15.29 -6.40 0.77
C LEU A 333 16.62 -5.64 0.69
N VAL A 334 17.66 -6.10 1.43
CA VAL A 334 18.99 -5.47 1.43
C VAL A 334 19.58 -5.48 0.03
N ASP A 335 19.48 -6.59 -0.70
CA ASP A 335 19.96 -6.71 -2.07
C ASP A 335 19.15 -5.84 -3.05
N PHE A 336 17.83 -5.80 -2.92
CA PHE A 336 16.96 -4.92 -3.70
C PHE A 336 17.34 -3.44 -3.49
N ASN A 337 17.47 -2.98 -2.24
CA ASN A 337 17.83 -1.59 -1.92
C ASN A 337 19.19 -1.22 -2.53
N ARG A 338 20.17 -2.13 -2.48
CA ARG A 338 21.47 -1.93 -3.14
C ARG A 338 21.33 -1.75 -4.65
N ARG A 339 20.63 -2.68 -5.33
CA ARG A 339 20.44 -2.65 -6.80
C ARG A 339 19.61 -1.44 -7.24
N TYR A 340 18.58 -1.09 -6.48
CA TYR A 340 17.76 0.08 -6.76
C TYR A 340 18.60 1.35 -6.70
N ARG A 341 19.40 1.53 -5.64
CA ARG A 341 20.31 2.67 -5.50
C ARG A 341 21.35 2.71 -6.61
N GLU A 342 21.98 1.58 -6.94
CA GLU A 342 22.95 1.49 -8.04
C GLU A 342 22.34 1.87 -9.39
N ARG A 343 21.07 1.56 -9.62
CA ARG A 343 20.39 1.79 -10.89
C ARG A 343 19.83 3.21 -11.04
N PHE A 344 19.31 3.79 -9.97
CA PHE A 344 18.54 5.04 -10.02
C PHE A 344 19.17 6.19 -9.23
N ASP A 345 20.26 5.96 -8.48
CA ASP A 345 20.91 6.93 -7.59
C ASP A 345 19.95 7.51 -6.52
N GLU A 346 19.03 6.68 -6.04
CA GLU A 346 17.96 7.07 -5.10
C GLU A 346 17.66 5.91 -4.13
N GLU A 347 17.09 6.23 -2.96
CA GLU A 347 16.58 5.21 -2.03
C GLU A 347 15.20 4.72 -2.49
N ALA A 348 14.97 3.41 -2.32
CA ALA A 348 13.67 2.83 -2.59
C ALA A 348 12.67 3.21 -1.49
N GLU A 349 11.45 3.51 -1.88
CA GLU A 349 10.32 3.72 -0.99
C GLU A 349 9.16 2.78 -1.35
N SER A 350 8.06 2.82 -0.58
CA SER A 350 6.94 1.88 -0.72
C SER A 350 6.46 1.70 -2.16
N PHE A 351 6.30 2.79 -2.91
CA PHE A 351 5.83 2.74 -4.31
C PHE A 351 6.77 1.93 -5.22
N ALA A 352 8.08 2.08 -5.03
CA ALA A 352 9.08 1.33 -5.78
C ALA A 352 9.11 -0.15 -5.37
N ALA A 353 9.10 -0.42 -4.06
CA ALA A 353 9.22 -1.77 -3.53
C ALA A 353 8.00 -2.64 -3.91
N HIS A 354 6.78 -2.13 -3.72
CA HIS A 354 5.57 -2.87 -4.08
C HIS A 354 5.41 -3.03 -5.60
N ALA A 355 5.81 -2.02 -6.39
CA ALA A 355 5.82 -2.15 -7.84
C ALA A 355 6.85 -3.18 -8.33
N TYR A 356 7.99 -3.30 -7.67
CA TYR A 356 8.96 -4.35 -7.95
C TYR A 356 8.36 -5.73 -7.68
N ASP A 357 7.77 -5.95 -6.49
CA ASP A 357 7.14 -7.23 -6.14
C ASP A 357 5.97 -7.56 -7.06
N GLY A 358 5.09 -6.59 -7.33
CA GLY A 358 3.96 -6.78 -8.25
C GLY A 358 4.40 -7.11 -9.67
N MET A 359 5.51 -6.54 -10.16
CA MET A 359 6.07 -6.87 -11.47
C MET A 359 6.68 -8.27 -11.47
N LYS A 360 7.39 -8.68 -10.41
CA LYS A 360 7.91 -10.05 -10.27
C LYS A 360 6.78 -11.08 -10.25
N ILE A 361 5.70 -10.83 -9.50
CA ILE A 361 4.50 -11.67 -9.46
C ILE A 361 3.86 -11.77 -10.86
N MET A 362 3.73 -10.65 -11.56
CA MET A 362 3.15 -10.62 -12.90
C MET A 362 4.00 -11.38 -13.93
N ILE A 363 5.32 -11.21 -13.90
CA ILE A 363 6.28 -11.94 -14.76
C ILE A 363 6.19 -13.44 -14.48
N GLU A 364 6.13 -13.84 -13.21
CA GLU A 364 6.03 -15.24 -12.83
C GLU A 364 4.71 -15.87 -13.26
N ALA A 365 3.60 -15.14 -13.14
CA ALA A 365 2.31 -15.59 -13.67
C ALA A 365 2.35 -15.80 -15.19
N VAL A 366 3.01 -14.89 -15.93
CA VAL A 366 3.19 -15.05 -17.39
C VAL A 366 4.10 -16.23 -17.71
N ARG A 367 5.17 -16.45 -16.97
CA ARG A 367 6.07 -17.62 -17.15
C ARG A 367 5.33 -18.94 -16.99
N ARG A 368 4.40 -19.04 -16.03
CA ARG A 368 3.61 -20.26 -15.76
C ARG A 368 2.46 -20.44 -16.75
N ALA A 369 1.76 -19.37 -17.05
CA ALA A 369 0.55 -19.39 -17.89
C ALA A 369 0.85 -19.43 -19.39
N GLY A 370 2.02 -18.94 -19.79
CA GLY A 370 2.29 -18.53 -21.17
C GLY A 370 1.52 -17.27 -21.56
N MET A 371 1.54 -16.93 -22.87
CA MET A 371 0.90 -15.74 -23.40
C MET A 371 -0.60 -15.96 -23.62
N ASN A 372 -1.34 -16.03 -22.53
CA ASN A 372 -2.80 -16.18 -22.50
C ASN A 372 -3.36 -15.42 -21.28
N ARG A 373 -4.10 -14.34 -21.51
CA ARG A 373 -4.61 -13.45 -20.46
C ARG A 373 -5.47 -14.17 -19.42
N VAL A 374 -6.30 -15.13 -19.84
CA VAL A 374 -7.17 -15.89 -18.94
C VAL A 374 -6.34 -16.79 -18.00
N ARG A 375 -5.32 -17.47 -18.53
CA ARG A 375 -4.42 -18.29 -17.73
C ARG A 375 -3.54 -17.44 -16.82
N ILE A 376 -3.04 -16.28 -17.29
CA ILE A 376 -2.29 -15.33 -16.46
C ILE A 376 -3.17 -14.85 -15.30
N ARG A 377 -4.43 -14.51 -15.58
CA ARG A 377 -5.41 -14.18 -14.54
C ARG A 377 -5.57 -15.32 -13.54
N ASP A 378 -5.70 -16.57 -14.01
CA ASP A 378 -5.87 -17.73 -13.12
C ASP A 378 -4.64 -17.92 -12.22
N GLU A 379 -3.41 -17.75 -12.73
CA GLU A 379 -2.19 -17.78 -11.92
C GLU A 379 -2.16 -16.67 -10.86
N LEU A 380 -2.50 -15.43 -11.26
CA LEU A 380 -2.53 -14.30 -10.33
C LEU A 380 -3.57 -14.49 -9.23
N THR A 381 -4.80 -14.88 -9.59
CA THR A 381 -5.87 -15.07 -8.62
C THR A 381 -5.77 -16.38 -7.83
N GLY A 382 -4.99 -17.33 -8.31
CA GLY A 382 -4.61 -18.56 -7.62
C GLY A 382 -3.51 -18.35 -6.55
N LEU A 383 -2.77 -17.23 -6.63
CA LEU A 383 -1.72 -16.91 -5.66
C LEU A 383 -2.30 -16.77 -4.25
N ARG A 384 -1.65 -17.39 -3.25
CA ARG A 384 -2.02 -17.30 -1.84
C ARG A 384 -1.04 -16.48 -1.04
N SER A 385 0.23 -16.63 -1.32
CA SER A 385 1.29 -15.85 -0.69
C SER A 385 2.47 -15.68 -1.63
N TYR A 386 3.23 -14.63 -1.40
CA TYR A 386 4.47 -14.33 -2.11
C TYR A 386 5.46 -13.67 -1.15
N ARG A 387 6.70 -14.18 -1.10
CA ARG A 387 7.77 -13.56 -0.33
C ARG A 387 8.58 -12.64 -1.24
N GLY A 388 8.35 -11.36 -1.08
CA GLY A 388 8.99 -10.31 -1.85
C GLY A 388 9.96 -9.44 -1.03
N VAL A 389 10.35 -8.31 -1.62
CA VAL A 389 11.17 -7.28 -0.97
C VAL A 389 10.38 -6.52 0.10
N THR A 390 9.06 -6.45 -0.03
CA THR A 390 8.16 -5.84 0.96
C THR A 390 7.85 -6.76 2.14
N GLY A 391 8.33 -8.01 2.10
CA GLY A 391 8.06 -9.04 3.09
C GLY A 391 7.14 -10.13 2.56
N GLU A 392 6.24 -10.61 3.40
CA GLU A 392 5.28 -11.63 3.02
C GLU A 392 3.95 -11.00 2.61
N ILE A 393 3.64 -11.09 1.32
CA ILE A 393 2.35 -10.71 0.74
C ILE A 393 1.41 -11.91 0.90
N ILE A 394 0.26 -11.73 1.57
CA ILE A 394 -0.73 -12.78 1.84
C ILE A 394 -2.05 -12.38 1.21
N LEU A 395 -2.50 -13.12 0.18
CA LEU A 395 -3.73 -12.77 -0.54
C LEU A 395 -4.95 -13.50 0.02
N ASP A 396 -5.92 -12.73 0.48
CA ASP A 396 -7.22 -13.21 0.99
C ASP A 396 -8.16 -13.68 -0.15
N GLU A 397 -9.40 -14.00 0.18
CA GLU A 397 -10.42 -14.49 -0.77
C GLU A 397 -10.87 -13.41 -1.78
N ARG A 398 -10.50 -12.15 -1.57
CA ARG A 398 -10.78 -11.02 -2.46
C ARG A 398 -9.55 -10.61 -3.28
N TRP A 399 -8.47 -11.39 -3.17
CA TRP A 399 -7.17 -11.11 -3.79
C TRP A 399 -6.53 -9.81 -3.26
N ASP A 400 -6.76 -9.54 -2.00
CA ASP A 400 -6.25 -8.42 -1.26
C ASP A 400 -5.08 -8.84 -0.38
N ASP A 401 -4.04 -8.03 -0.30
CA ASP A 401 -2.94 -8.29 0.61
C ASP A 401 -3.36 -8.01 2.05
N VAL A 402 -3.36 -9.06 2.85
CA VAL A 402 -3.63 -9.01 4.28
C VAL A 402 -2.36 -9.31 5.10
N GLY A 403 -1.21 -9.12 4.48
CA GLY A 403 0.08 -9.25 5.14
C GLY A 403 0.31 -8.21 6.25
N PRO A 404 1.45 -8.30 6.95
CA PRO A 404 1.76 -7.41 8.06
C PRO A 404 1.85 -5.94 7.65
N ILE A 405 1.32 -5.06 8.48
CA ILE A 405 1.51 -3.60 8.41
C ILE A 405 2.44 -3.16 9.53
N TRP A 406 3.28 -2.18 9.26
CA TRP A 406 4.21 -1.60 10.19
C TRP A 406 3.77 -0.21 10.65
N MET A 407 4.32 0.21 11.78
CA MET A 407 4.27 1.59 12.25
C MET A 407 5.63 2.23 12.01
N ALA A 408 5.62 3.55 11.77
CA ALA A 408 6.80 4.38 11.62
C ALA A 408 6.71 5.57 12.57
N GLU A 409 7.70 5.81 13.39
CA GLU A 409 7.77 6.96 14.31
C GLU A 409 8.96 7.82 13.93
N VAL A 410 8.79 9.13 13.92
CA VAL A 410 9.89 10.07 13.73
C VAL A 410 10.64 10.24 15.05
N ARG A 411 11.93 9.89 15.06
CA ARG A 411 12.87 10.10 16.18
C ARG A 411 14.19 10.61 15.63
N ASP A 412 14.73 11.65 16.23
CA ASP A 412 15.97 12.29 15.79
C ASP A 412 15.94 12.63 14.28
N GLY A 413 14.77 13.11 13.79
CA GLY A 413 14.56 13.52 12.39
C GLY A 413 14.54 12.37 11.38
N ARG A 414 14.31 11.11 11.80
CA ARG A 414 14.25 9.93 10.94
C ARG A 414 13.09 9.02 11.31
N PHE A 415 12.57 8.26 10.36
CA PHE A 415 11.59 7.23 10.63
C PHE A 415 12.22 5.97 11.23
N HIS A 416 11.66 5.50 12.34
CA HIS A 416 11.97 4.25 13.01
C HIS A 416 10.76 3.32 12.91
N PHE A 417 10.96 2.13 12.35
CA PHE A 417 9.88 1.19 12.09
C PHE A 417 9.74 0.16 13.20
N PHE A 418 8.49 -0.16 13.54
CA PHE A 418 8.15 -1.16 14.56
C PHE A 418 6.83 -1.88 14.17
N PRO A 419 6.60 -3.11 14.68
CA PRO A 419 5.37 -3.86 14.38
C PRO A 419 4.11 -3.09 14.74
N SER A 420 3.05 -3.27 13.95
CA SER A 420 1.76 -2.69 14.26
C SER A 420 1.05 -3.46 15.37
N PRO A 421 0.10 -2.86 16.10
CA PRO A 421 -0.69 -3.57 17.12
C PRO A 421 -1.74 -4.54 16.54
N LEU A 422 -1.72 -4.79 15.23
CA LEU A 422 -2.51 -5.85 14.58
C LEU A 422 -1.85 -7.22 14.68
N GLU A 423 -0.53 -7.28 14.92
CA GLU A 423 0.26 -8.51 15.08
C GLU A 423 0.08 -9.16 16.44
#